data_09f4a8b83e61cfdaf84eef7b2345eac2
#
_entry.id   09f4a8b83e61cfdaf84eef7b2345eac2
#
_cell.length_a   1.000
_cell.length_b   1.000
_cell.length_c   1.000
_cell.angle_alpha   90.00
_cell.angle_beta   90.00
_cell.angle_gamma   90.00
#
_symmetry.space_group_name_H-M   'P 1'
#
loop_
_entity.id
_entity.type
_entity.pdbx_description
1 polymer ?
#
loop_
_entity_poly.entity_id
_entity_poly.type
_entity_poly.pdbx_seq_one_letter_code
_entity_poly.pdbx_strand_id
1 'polypeptide(L)'
;MTSASARTLLVTGAARSLGAAVLRDLAAHGQGRRVLAVDLAEPDPDLTVDGVDHIRLDLRAPAIATLIAKTRPDTVLHLDVLAAPGQAGGRTAMKERNVIGTMQLLAACQRAPSVRRLVVKSSAAVYGCAPRDPAHFTEETQPHRPPHAGYGKDCVEVEEYVRGFARRRPDVSVTVLRFAGYLGAGVQSPFADYLALPVLPTMAGFDPRLQFVHIEDVVRALRVASSGAHPGVYNVAGAGSLTLSQLARRLG
;
A
#
# COMPACT_ATOMS: atom_id res chain seq x y z
N MET A 1 28.33 3.61 27.14
CA MET A 1 28.05 3.26 25.73
C MET A 1 26.61 2.77 25.67
N THR A 2 25.67 3.65 25.37
CA THR A 2 24.26 3.30 25.20
C THR A 2 24.14 2.49 23.91
N SER A 3 23.83 1.19 24.04
CA SER A 3 23.47 0.33 22.92
C SER A 3 22.40 1.04 22.09
N ALA A 4 22.72 1.44 20.87
CA ALA A 4 21.74 1.96 19.93
C ALA A 4 20.69 0.85 19.76
N SER A 5 19.52 1.04 20.35
CA SER A 5 18.40 0.12 20.20
C SER A 5 18.19 -0.13 18.70
N ALA A 6 18.33 -1.39 18.28
CA ALA A 6 18.17 -1.77 16.89
C ALA A 6 16.83 -1.23 16.38
N ARG A 7 16.85 -0.42 15.32
CA ARG A 7 15.64 0.15 14.72
C ARG A 7 14.76 -0.97 14.20
N THR A 8 13.50 -0.96 14.57
CA THR A 8 12.55 -2.02 14.18
C THR A 8 11.53 -1.46 13.19
N LEU A 9 11.45 -2.08 12.03
CA LEU A 9 10.47 -1.79 10.99
C LEU A 9 9.39 -2.87 10.99
N LEU A 10 8.14 -2.47 11.11
CA LEU A 10 6.99 -3.35 10.99
C LEU A 10 6.35 -3.15 9.62
N VAL A 11 6.22 -4.23 8.84
CA VAL A 11 5.61 -4.25 7.50
C VAL A 11 4.34 -5.08 7.56
N THR A 12 3.20 -4.52 7.20
CA THR A 12 1.93 -5.25 7.09
C THR A 12 1.59 -5.52 5.63
N GLY A 13 0.86 -6.61 5.35
CA GLY A 13 0.60 -7.04 3.97
C GLY A 13 1.82 -7.68 3.30
N ALA A 14 2.59 -8.39 4.09
CA ALA A 14 3.92 -8.87 3.74
C ALA A 14 3.92 -10.18 2.92
N ALA A 15 2.86 -10.97 2.99
CA ALA A 15 2.79 -12.30 2.37
C ALA A 15 2.52 -12.29 0.85
N ARG A 16 2.35 -11.11 0.24
CA ARG A 16 2.00 -10.96 -1.17
C ARG A 16 3.19 -10.49 -2.00
N SER A 17 3.06 -10.54 -3.34
CA SER A 17 4.12 -10.18 -4.29
C SER A 17 4.77 -8.82 -4.01
N LEU A 18 3.98 -7.76 -3.76
CA LEU A 18 4.51 -6.45 -3.38
C LEU A 18 5.24 -6.50 -2.03
N GLY A 19 4.61 -7.12 -1.03
CA GLY A 19 5.21 -7.26 0.31
C GLY A 19 6.55 -7.98 0.25
N ALA A 20 6.61 -9.11 -0.44
CA ALA A 20 7.83 -9.88 -0.63
C ALA A 20 8.92 -9.09 -1.39
N ALA A 21 8.54 -8.34 -2.44
CA ALA A 21 9.48 -7.47 -3.15
C ALA A 21 10.08 -6.39 -2.23
N VAL A 22 9.23 -5.76 -1.41
CA VAL A 22 9.67 -4.78 -0.40
C VAL A 22 10.57 -5.41 0.65
N LEU A 23 10.22 -6.60 1.16
CA LEU A 23 11.04 -7.28 2.15
C LEU A 23 12.42 -7.66 1.61
N ARG A 24 12.51 -8.14 0.35
CA ARG A 24 13.80 -8.44 -0.29
C ARG A 24 14.65 -7.17 -0.45
N ASP A 25 14.05 -6.06 -0.89
CA ASP A 25 14.76 -4.78 -1.01
C ASP A 25 15.24 -4.26 0.36
N LEU A 26 14.41 -4.38 1.39
CA LEU A 26 14.76 -4.00 2.76
C LEU A 26 15.86 -4.91 3.35
N ALA A 27 15.86 -6.20 3.07
CA ALA A 27 16.92 -7.11 3.48
C ALA A 27 18.26 -6.76 2.78
N ALA A 28 18.22 -6.42 1.50
CA ALA A 28 19.40 -6.04 0.73
C ALA A 28 19.96 -4.67 1.12
N HIS A 29 19.11 -3.70 1.51
CA HIS A 29 19.51 -2.30 1.73
C HIS A 29 19.23 -1.79 3.15
N GLY A 30 18.68 -2.61 4.03
CA GLY A 30 18.06 -2.21 5.32
C GLY A 30 18.98 -1.85 6.47
N GLN A 31 20.28 -1.79 6.28
CA GLN A 31 21.27 -1.27 7.26
C GLN A 31 21.09 -1.80 8.70
N GLY A 32 20.92 -3.12 8.87
CA GLY A 32 20.86 -3.74 10.20
C GLY A 32 19.58 -3.46 11.01
N ARG A 33 18.50 -3.09 10.34
CA ARG A 33 17.18 -2.98 10.97
C ARG A 33 16.56 -4.35 11.18
N ARG A 34 15.91 -4.55 12.33
CA ARG A 34 15.02 -5.69 12.52
C ARG A 34 13.74 -5.47 11.72
N VAL A 35 13.37 -6.41 10.85
CA VAL A 35 12.16 -6.33 10.03
C VAL A 35 11.14 -7.37 10.53
N LEU A 36 9.94 -6.89 10.87
CA LEU A 36 8.80 -7.71 11.27
C LEU A 36 7.77 -7.69 10.14
N ALA A 37 7.54 -8.82 9.53
CA ALA A 37 6.59 -9.02 8.44
C ALA A 37 5.27 -9.57 8.99
N VAL A 38 4.19 -8.81 8.89
CA VAL A 38 2.88 -9.16 9.47
C VAL A 38 1.86 -9.35 8.34
N ASP A 39 1.21 -10.48 8.30
CA ASP A 39 0.06 -10.75 7.42
C ASP A 39 -0.88 -11.77 8.06
N LEU A 40 -2.13 -11.82 7.59
CA LEU A 40 -3.09 -12.88 7.92
C LEU A 40 -2.73 -14.20 7.21
N ALA A 41 -2.29 -14.09 5.95
CA ALA A 41 -1.81 -15.22 5.17
C ALA A 41 -0.38 -15.60 5.57
N GLU A 42 -0.05 -16.86 5.50
CA GLU A 42 1.34 -17.30 5.51
C GLU A 42 2.00 -16.91 4.18
N PRO A 43 3.25 -16.48 4.20
CA PRO A 43 3.98 -16.21 2.97
C PRO A 43 4.14 -17.50 2.17
N ASP A 44 4.07 -17.40 0.86
CA ASP A 44 4.51 -18.47 -0.02
C ASP A 44 5.99 -18.78 0.30
N PRO A 45 6.39 -20.06 0.43
CA PRO A 45 7.79 -20.42 0.68
C PRO A 45 8.79 -19.74 -0.26
N ASP A 46 8.42 -19.58 -1.55
CA ASP A 46 9.25 -18.90 -2.55
C ASP A 46 9.31 -17.37 -2.37
N LEU A 47 8.44 -16.81 -1.53
CA LEU A 47 8.38 -15.39 -1.20
C LEU A 47 8.96 -15.06 0.17
N THR A 48 9.42 -16.06 0.93
CA THR A 48 10.06 -15.82 2.23
C THR A 48 11.42 -15.14 2.04
N VAL A 49 11.80 -14.35 3.04
CA VAL A 49 13.06 -13.58 3.03
C VAL A 49 13.83 -13.88 4.30
N ASP A 50 15.08 -14.33 4.16
CA ASP A 50 15.95 -14.62 5.28
C ASP A 50 16.21 -13.37 6.14
N GLY A 51 16.26 -13.56 7.45
CA GLY A 51 16.48 -12.47 8.40
C GLY A 51 15.26 -11.59 8.68
N VAL A 52 14.09 -11.97 8.18
CA VAL A 52 12.80 -11.31 8.46
C VAL A 52 11.98 -12.17 9.42
N ASP A 53 11.46 -11.55 10.48
CA ASP A 53 10.54 -12.22 11.42
C ASP A 53 9.12 -12.22 10.84
N HIS A 54 8.65 -13.35 10.33
CA HIS A 54 7.28 -13.50 9.83
C HIS A 54 6.30 -13.79 10.96
N ILE A 55 5.23 -13.02 11.05
CA ILE A 55 4.21 -13.10 12.09
C ILE A 55 2.84 -13.19 11.44
N ARG A 56 2.17 -14.31 11.62
CA ARG A 56 0.78 -14.48 11.19
C ARG A 56 -0.15 -13.77 12.17
N LEU A 57 -0.84 -12.73 11.71
CA LEU A 57 -1.75 -11.94 12.52
C LEU A 57 -2.81 -11.23 11.67
N ASP A 58 -4.06 -11.29 12.12
CA ASP A 58 -5.14 -10.47 11.56
C ASP A 58 -5.07 -9.06 12.17
N LEU A 59 -4.89 -8.05 11.33
CA LEU A 59 -4.84 -6.66 11.79
C LEU A 59 -6.13 -6.20 12.47
N ARG A 60 -7.27 -6.86 12.20
CA ARG A 60 -8.56 -6.57 12.87
C ARG A 60 -8.58 -7.05 14.31
N ALA A 61 -7.68 -7.96 14.68
CA ALA A 61 -7.61 -8.50 16.04
C ALA A 61 -6.88 -7.54 17.00
N PRO A 62 -7.27 -7.49 18.29
CA PRO A 62 -6.57 -6.69 19.30
C PRO A 62 -5.08 -7.03 19.47
N ALA A 63 -4.66 -8.21 19.02
CA ALA A 63 -3.29 -8.70 19.11
C ALA A 63 -2.26 -7.78 18.43
N ILE A 64 -2.67 -6.96 17.44
CA ILE A 64 -1.78 -5.96 16.82
C ILE A 64 -1.28 -4.94 17.84
N ALA A 65 -2.11 -4.54 18.81
CA ALA A 65 -1.69 -3.61 19.84
C ALA A 65 -0.63 -4.22 20.78
N THR A 66 -0.80 -5.50 21.15
CA THR A 66 0.17 -6.24 21.95
C THR A 66 1.50 -6.41 21.20
N LEU A 67 1.43 -6.73 19.90
CA LEU A 67 2.61 -6.86 19.05
C LEU A 67 3.40 -5.55 19.01
N ILE A 68 2.75 -4.43 18.71
CA ILE A 68 3.39 -3.11 18.62
C ILE A 68 3.98 -2.69 19.97
N ALA A 69 3.26 -2.91 21.07
CA ALA A 69 3.74 -2.59 22.41
C ALA A 69 5.01 -3.39 22.78
N LYS A 70 5.03 -4.70 22.43
CA LYS A 70 6.14 -5.62 22.72
C LYS A 70 7.36 -5.33 21.84
N THR A 71 7.16 -5.14 20.53
CA THR A 71 8.25 -5.03 19.55
C THR A 71 8.76 -3.61 19.38
N ARG A 72 7.98 -2.61 19.81
CA ARG A 72 8.31 -1.17 19.82
C ARG A 72 8.89 -0.68 18.47
N PRO A 73 8.20 -0.89 17.34
CA PRO A 73 8.71 -0.44 16.06
C PRO A 73 8.84 1.10 16.04
N ASP A 74 9.90 1.59 15.41
CA ASP A 74 10.07 3.03 15.13
C ASP A 74 9.40 3.44 13.82
N THR A 75 9.23 2.50 12.92
CA THR A 75 8.65 2.71 11.59
C THR A 75 7.60 1.63 11.30
N VAL A 76 6.46 2.05 10.79
CA VAL A 76 5.39 1.16 10.33
C VAL A 76 5.15 1.40 8.85
N LEU A 77 5.25 0.35 8.04
CA LEU A 77 4.98 0.34 6.62
C LEU A 77 3.69 -0.47 6.37
N HIS A 78 2.59 0.23 6.12
CA HIS A 78 1.28 -0.38 5.95
C HIS A 78 0.97 -0.64 4.48
N LEU A 79 1.12 -1.90 4.05
CA LEU A 79 0.84 -2.35 2.69
C LEU A 79 -0.46 -3.17 2.58
N ASP A 80 -1.09 -3.55 3.71
CA ASP A 80 -2.29 -4.42 3.74
C ASP A 80 -3.57 -3.66 3.35
N VAL A 81 -3.53 -2.98 2.20
CA VAL A 81 -4.70 -2.37 1.55
C VAL A 81 -4.92 -3.11 0.24
N LEU A 82 -5.88 -4.04 0.27
CA LEU A 82 -6.14 -5.01 -0.81
C LEU A 82 -6.93 -4.36 -1.94
N ALA A 83 -6.56 -4.67 -3.19
CA ALA A 83 -7.19 -4.12 -4.38
C ALA A 83 -8.23 -5.07 -5.02
N ALA A 84 -8.16 -6.37 -4.73
CA ALA A 84 -9.04 -7.38 -5.31
C ALA A 84 -9.82 -8.17 -4.26
N PRO A 85 -11.14 -8.35 -4.42
CA PRO A 85 -11.97 -9.13 -3.49
C PRO A 85 -11.49 -10.59 -3.32
N GLY A 86 -11.01 -11.23 -4.38
CA GLY A 86 -10.47 -12.59 -4.34
C GLY A 86 -9.32 -12.77 -3.36
N GLN A 87 -8.58 -11.70 -3.09
CA GLN A 87 -7.49 -11.70 -2.12
C GLN A 87 -7.95 -11.78 -0.65
N ALA A 88 -9.22 -11.55 -0.38
CA ALA A 88 -9.78 -11.53 0.97
C ALA A 88 -10.94 -12.52 1.18
N GLY A 89 -11.32 -13.29 0.16
CA GLY A 89 -12.51 -14.14 0.22
C GLY A 89 -13.83 -13.41 -0.05
N GLY A 90 -13.77 -12.25 -0.70
CA GLY A 90 -14.92 -11.49 -1.12
C GLY A 90 -14.86 -9.99 -0.80
N ARG A 91 -15.80 -9.22 -1.33
CA ARG A 91 -15.80 -7.75 -1.23
C ARG A 91 -15.96 -7.25 0.21
N THR A 92 -16.84 -7.86 0.99
CA THR A 92 -17.07 -7.48 2.40
C THR A 92 -15.83 -7.71 3.23
N ALA A 93 -15.23 -8.89 3.14
CA ALA A 93 -14.01 -9.23 3.85
C ALA A 93 -12.83 -8.33 3.43
N MET A 94 -12.74 -7.96 2.14
CA MET A 94 -11.74 -7.01 1.65
C MET A 94 -11.92 -5.63 2.30
N LYS A 95 -13.16 -5.11 2.35
CA LYS A 95 -13.45 -3.83 2.99
C LYS A 95 -13.09 -3.85 4.48
N GLU A 96 -13.47 -4.91 5.19
CA GLU A 96 -13.13 -5.07 6.61
C GLU A 96 -11.62 -5.08 6.84
N ARG A 97 -10.86 -5.82 6.03
CA ARG A 97 -9.39 -5.81 6.12
C ARG A 97 -8.83 -4.42 5.86
N ASN A 98 -9.25 -3.77 4.79
CA ASN A 98 -8.76 -2.46 4.40
C ASN A 98 -9.07 -1.40 5.46
N VAL A 99 -10.32 -1.31 5.89
CA VAL A 99 -10.79 -0.22 6.75
C VAL A 99 -10.59 -0.55 8.22
N ILE A 100 -11.15 -1.67 8.70
CA ILE A 100 -11.08 -2.02 10.12
C ILE A 100 -9.64 -2.42 10.50
N GLY A 101 -8.93 -3.16 9.64
CA GLY A 101 -7.51 -3.49 9.87
C GLY A 101 -6.66 -2.23 10.00
N THR A 102 -6.84 -1.26 9.10
CA THR A 102 -6.15 0.04 9.21
C THR A 102 -6.51 0.78 10.49
N MET A 103 -7.80 0.85 10.85
CA MET A 103 -8.23 1.51 12.10
C MET A 103 -7.54 0.90 13.33
N GLN A 104 -7.50 -0.42 13.44
CA GLN A 104 -6.87 -1.12 14.56
C GLN A 104 -5.36 -0.89 14.59
N LEU A 105 -4.69 -0.94 13.44
CA LEU A 105 -3.27 -0.61 13.33
C LEU A 105 -2.99 0.83 13.80
N LEU A 106 -3.76 1.81 13.32
CA LEU A 106 -3.61 3.21 13.70
C LEU A 106 -3.89 3.43 15.20
N ALA A 107 -4.90 2.76 15.75
CA ALA A 107 -5.20 2.80 17.18
C ALA A 107 -4.06 2.22 18.04
N ALA A 108 -3.40 1.17 17.57
CA ALA A 108 -2.21 0.61 18.22
C ALA A 108 -1.01 1.58 18.12
N CYS A 109 -0.76 2.16 16.95
CA CYS A 109 0.29 3.17 16.73
C CYS A 109 0.04 4.44 17.55
N GLN A 110 -1.23 4.84 17.75
CA GLN A 110 -1.60 6.01 18.56
C GLN A 110 -1.09 5.90 20.00
N ARG A 111 -1.06 4.69 20.55
CA ARG A 111 -0.63 4.39 21.93
C ARG A 111 0.85 4.03 22.05
N ALA A 112 1.57 3.93 20.92
CA ALA A 112 2.95 3.50 20.88
C ALA A 112 3.91 4.68 20.72
N PRO A 113 4.59 5.14 21.79
CA PRO A 113 5.52 6.28 21.70
C PRO A 113 6.78 5.94 20.89
N SER A 114 7.05 4.67 20.62
CA SER A 114 8.17 4.25 19.78
C SER A 114 7.98 4.60 18.31
N VAL A 115 6.72 4.62 17.82
CA VAL A 115 6.41 4.91 16.41
C VAL A 115 6.71 6.37 16.11
N ARG A 116 7.62 6.58 15.15
CA ARG A 116 8.07 7.89 14.66
C ARG A 116 7.74 8.09 13.18
N ARG A 117 7.51 7.00 12.44
CA ARG A 117 7.17 7.04 11.03
C ARG A 117 6.05 6.06 10.70
N LEU A 118 5.11 6.53 9.90
CA LEU A 118 4.05 5.72 9.33
C LEU A 118 4.02 5.97 7.83
N VAL A 119 4.22 4.93 7.03
CA VAL A 119 4.09 4.97 5.58
C VAL A 119 2.91 4.11 5.18
N VAL A 120 1.99 4.67 4.41
CA VAL A 120 0.75 3.98 4.02
C VAL A 120 0.68 3.86 2.50
N LYS A 121 0.50 2.64 2.03
CA LYS A 121 0.15 2.37 0.63
C LYS A 121 -1.29 2.78 0.38
N SER A 122 -1.49 3.70 -0.54
CA SER A 122 -2.77 4.09 -1.10
C SER A 122 -2.76 3.92 -2.63
N SER A 123 -3.75 4.42 -3.32
CA SER A 123 -3.90 4.28 -4.77
C SER A 123 -4.45 5.54 -5.39
N ALA A 124 -4.05 5.83 -6.63
CA ALA A 124 -4.68 6.83 -7.47
C ALA A 124 -6.20 6.60 -7.68
N ALA A 125 -6.71 5.41 -7.33
CA ALA A 125 -8.14 5.12 -7.33
C ALA A 125 -8.97 6.05 -6.41
N VAL A 126 -8.33 6.75 -5.47
CA VAL A 126 -9.00 7.78 -4.62
C VAL A 126 -9.56 8.93 -5.42
N TYR A 127 -9.01 9.21 -6.61
CA TYR A 127 -9.49 10.27 -7.48
C TYR A 127 -10.77 9.91 -8.23
N GLY A 128 -11.07 8.61 -8.37
CA GLY A 128 -12.19 8.17 -9.21
C GLY A 128 -11.92 8.35 -10.71
N CYS A 129 -12.98 8.49 -11.49
CA CYS A 129 -12.91 8.63 -12.96
C CYS A 129 -14.16 9.33 -13.51
N ALA A 130 -14.59 10.44 -12.91
CA ALA A 130 -15.77 11.16 -13.41
C ALA A 130 -15.45 11.92 -14.72
N PRO A 131 -16.40 12.05 -15.66
CA PRO A 131 -16.17 12.71 -16.95
C PRO A 131 -15.71 14.17 -16.86
N ARG A 132 -15.93 14.81 -15.72
CA ARG A 132 -15.55 16.22 -15.46
C ARG A 132 -14.26 16.35 -14.66
N ASP A 133 -13.62 15.24 -14.30
CA ASP A 133 -12.35 15.27 -13.62
C ASP A 133 -11.25 15.78 -14.57
N PRO A 134 -10.20 16.43 -14.03
CA PRO A 134 -9.09 16.90 -14.86
C PRO A 134 -8.36 15.75 -15.52
N ALA A 135 -7.69 16.01 -16.64
CA ALA A 135 -6.89 15.02 -17.35
C ALA A 135 -5.67 14.52 -16.55
N HIS A 136 -5.23 15.32 -15.60
CA HIS A 136 -4.11 14.99 -14.70
C HIS A 136 -4.52 15.34 -13.26
N PHE A 137 -4.15 14.46 -12.34
CA PHE A 137 -4.39 14.64 -10.92
C PHE A 137 -3.10 15.00 -10.21
N THR A 138 -3.15 16.04 -9.40
CA THR A 138 -2.12 16.36 -8.39
C THR A 138 -2.59 15.89 -7.02
N GLU A 139 -1.72 15.87 -6.04
CA GLU A 139 -2.06 15.47 -4.67
C GLU A 139 -3.13 16.36 -4.04
N GLU A 140 -3.22 17.60 -4.48
CA GLU A 140 -4.21 18.60 -4.04
C GLU A 140 -5.56 18.48 -4.77
N THR A 141 -5.60 17.72 -5.86
CA THR A 141 -6.83 17.56 -6.65
C THR A 141 -7.94 16.94 -5.82
N GLN A 142 -9.07 17.64 -5.75
CA GLN A 142 -10.31 17.11 -5.21
C GLN A 142 -11.11 16.50 -6.36
N PRO A 143 -11.44 15.20 -6.32
CA PRO A 143 -12.26 14.59 -7.37
C PRO A 143 -13.64 15.21 -7.40
N HIS A 144 -14.19 15.44 -8.60
CA HIS A 144 -15.53 15.98 -8.75
C HIS A 144 -16.60 15.05 -8.15
N ARG A 145 -16.38 13.73 -8.26
CA ARG A 145 -17.17 12.69 -7.61
C ARG A 145 -16.24 11.67 -6.95
N PRO A 146 -16.05 11.74 -5.63
CA PRO A 146 -15.27 10.73 -4.92
C PRO A 146 -15.83 9.33 -5.17
N PRO A 147 -14.97 8.30 -5.19
CA PRO A 147 -15.41 6.92 -5.30
C PRO A 147 -16.42 6.58 -4.19
N HIS A 148 -17.60 6.09 -4.57
CA HIS A 148 -18.68 5.73 -3.64
C HIS A 148 -18.77 4.21 -3.40
N ALA A 149 -17.98 3.42 -4.11
CA ALA A 149 -17.94 1.97 -4.01
C ALA A 149 -16.55 1.42 -4.36
N GLY A 150 -16.34 0.14 -4.09
CA GLY A 150 -15.15 -0.60 -4.50
C GLY A 150 -13.88 -0.18 -3.76
N TYR A 151 -12.75 -0.55 -4.35
CA TYR A 151 -11.41 -0.31 -3.81
C TYR A 151 -11.09 1.18 -3.61
N GLY A 152 -11.49 2.02 -4.57
CA GLY A 152 -11.27 3.47 -4.46
C GLY A 152 -11.93 4.07 -3.21
N LYS A 153 -13.16 3.65 -2.89
CA LYS A 153 -13.83 4.06 -1.65
C LYS A 153 -13.07 3.61 -0.41
N ASP A 154 -12.58 2.37 -0.39
CA ASP A 154 -11.80 1.88 0.74
C ASP A 154 -10.53 2.72 0.94
N CYS A 155 -9.83 3.07 -0.15
CA CYS A 155 -8.66 3.94 -0.08
C CYS A 155 -9.00 5.33 0.47
N VAL A 156 -10.12 5.92 0.09
CA VAL A 156 -10.59 7.22 0.64
C VAL A 156 -10.82 7.09 2.14
N GLU A 157 -11.55 6.07 2.59
CA GLU A 157 -11.81 5.82 4.02
C GLU A 157 -10.50 5.60 4.80
N VAL A 158 -9.57 4.81 4.26
CA VAL A 158 -8.23 4.59 4.84
C VAL A 158 -7.47 5.92 5.00
N GLU A 159 -7.41 6.75 3.95
CA GLU A 159 -6.73 8.04 4.02
C GLU A 159 -7.39 9.01 5.01
N GLU A 160 -8.70 8.95 5.20
CA GLU A 160 -9.41 9.73 6.22
C GLU A 160 -8.97 9.34 7.63
N TYR A 161 -8.86 8.04 7.93
CA TYR A 161 -8.32 7.58 9.21
C TYR A 161 -6.86 7.96 9.42
N VAL A 162 -6.04 7.87 8.37
CA VAL A 162 -4.63 8.28 8.40
C VAL A 162 -4.50 9.78 8.67
N ARG A 163 -5.30 10.64 8.03
CA ARG A 163 -5.36 12.09 8.32
C ARG A 163 -5.78 12.36 9.78
N GLY A 164 -6.76 11.61 10.29
CA GLY A 164 -7.17 11.68 11.68
C GLY A 164 -6.04 11.31 12.64
N PHE A 165 -5.28 10.26 12.32
CA PHE A 165 -4.10 9.86 13.08
C PHE A 165 -3.00 10.93 13.05
N ALA A 166 -2.66 11.47 11.89
CA ALA A 166 -1.63 12.49 11.74
C ALA A 166 -1.92 13.74 12.60
N ARG A 167 -3.18 14.16 12.66
CA ARG A 167 -3.59 15.28 13.53
C ARG A 167 -3.41 14.99 15.03
N ARG A 168 -3.62 13.76 15.47
CA ARG A 168 -3.47 13.36 16.88
C ARG A 168 -2.04 13.02 17.28
N ARG A 169 -1.18 12.70 16.30
CA ARG A 169 0.23 12.34 16.49
C ARG A 169 1.13 13.19 15.57
N PRO A 170 1.19 14.51 15.82
CA PRO A 170 2.02 15.44 15.03
C PRO A 170 3.52 15.15 15.18
N ASP A 171 3.92 14.35 16.17
CA ASP A 171 5.27 13.85 16.40
C ASP A 171 5.66 12.69 15.46
N VAL A 172 4.70 12.11 14.72
CA VAL A 172 4.92 11.02 13.78
C VAL A 172 4.94 11.57 12.35
N SER A 173 6.01 11.28 11.61
CA SER A 173 6.05 11.54 10.17
C SER A 173 5.12 10.56 9.44
N VAL A 174 4.04 11.07 8.87
CA VAL A 174 3.05 10.27 8.14
C VAL A 174 3.18 10.52 6.65
N THR A 175 3.43 9.47 5.89
CA THR A 175 3.56 9.50 4.43
C THR A 175 2.49 8.62 3.80
N VAL A 176 1.73 9.16 2.86
CA VAL A 176 0.77 8.40 2.05
C VAL A 176 1.25 8.36 0.61
N LEU A 177 1.40 7.16 0.06
CA LEU A 177 1.81 6.97 -1.33
C LEU A 177 0.62 6.47 -2.16
N ARG A 178 0.13 7.31 -3.06
CA ARG A 178 -0.95 7.00 -4.01
C ARG A 178 -0.34 6.44 -5.28
N PHE A 179 -0.28 5.13 -5.37
CA PHE A 179 0.28 4.46 -6.56
C PHE A 179 -0.72 4.44 -7.70
N ALA A 180 -0.23 4.73 -8.91
CA ALA A 180 -0.86 4.32 -10.16
C ALA A 180 -0.91 2.79 -10.24
N GLY A 181 -1.58 2.23 -11.24
CA GLY A 181 -1.55 0.79 -11.50
C GLY A 181 -0.09 0.32 -11.65
N TYR A 182 0.38 -0.58 -10.78
CA TYR A 182 1.75 -1.08 -10.89
C TYR A 182 1.81 -2.42 -11.60
N LEU A 183 2.84 -2.54 -12.45
CA LEU A 183 3.12 -3.70 -13.29
C LEU A 183 4.60 -4.10 -13.12
N GLY A 184 4.90 -5.34 -13.46
CA GLY A 184 6.25 -5.89 -13.44
C GLY A 184 6.25 -7.40 -13.30
N ALA A 185 7.42 -8.01 -13.40
CA ALA A 185 7.56 -9.45 -13.28
C ALA A 185 7.11 -9.93 -11.88
N GLY A 186 6.27 -10.99 -11.85
CA GLY A 186 5.76 -11.57 -10.62
C GLY A 186 4.73 -10.73 -9.86
N VAL A 187 4.27 -9.61 -10.44
CA VAL A 187 3.23 -8.78 -9.81
C VAL A 187 1.86 -9.42 -10.00
N GLN A 188 1.19 -9.67 -8.89
CA GLN A 188 -0.22 -10.04 -8.86
C GLN A 188 -1.06 -8.80 -8.55
N SER A 189 -1.78 -8.30 -9.53
CA SER A 189 -2.68 -7.17 -9.38
C SER A 189 -3.93 -7.35 -10.26
N PRO A 190 -5.08 -6.79 -9.90
CA PRO A 190 -6.30 -6.87 -10.72
C PRO A 190 -6.09 -6.35 -12.14
N PHE A 191 -5.14 -5.43 -12.32
CA PHE A 191 -4.83 -4.89 -13.62
C PHE A 191 -3.94 -5.83 -14.44
N ALA A 192 -2.96 -6.48 -13.80
CA ALA A 192 -2.18 -7.54 -14.44
C ALA A 192 -3.07 -8.71 -14.87
N ASP A 193 -4.00 -9.12 -14.01
CA ASP A 193 -4.97 -10.17 -14.30
C ASP A 193 -5.87 -9.79 -15.48
N TYR A 194 -6.34 -8.53 -15.52
CA TYR A 194 -7.12 -8.02 -16.64
C TYR A 194 -6.34 -8.04 -17.96
N LEU A 195 -5.08 -7.60 -17.95
CA LEU A 195 -4.24 -7.59 -19.15
C LEU A 195 -3.82 -8.98 -19.63
N ALA A 196 -3.87 -9.98 -18.76
CA ALA A 196 -3.59 -11.38 -19.08
C ALA A 196 -4.79 -12.10 -19.72
N LEU A 197 -5.96 -11.45 -19.83
CA LEU A 197 -7.13 -12.04 -20.49
C LEU A 197 -6.86 -12.22 -21.99
N PRO A 198 -7.29 -13.34 -22.57
CA PRO A 198 -7.14 -13.60 -24.02
C PRO A 198 -7.95 -12.61 -24.89
N VAL A 199 -8.99 -12.01 -24.32
CA VAL A 199 -9.77 -10.94 -24.93
C VAL A 199 -10.01 -9.88 -23.89
N LEU A 200 -9.57 -8.65 -24.14
CA LEU A 200 -9.76 -7.53 -23.21
C LEU A 200 -11.19 -6.97 -23.37
N PRO A 201 -12.07 -7.11 -22.36
CA PRO A 201 -13.39 -6.49 -22.38
C PRO A 201 -13.26 -4.97 -22.33
N THR A 202 -13.90 -4.27 -23.27
CA THR A 202 -13.90 -2.81 -23.35
C THR A 202 -15.32 -2.27 -23.37
N MET A 203 -15.50 -1.00 -23.00
CA MET A 203 -16.80 -0.32 -23.11
C MET A 203 -16.85 0.44 -24.43
N ALA A 204 -17.91 0.19 -25.22
CA ALA A 204 -18.13 0.90 -26.47
C ALA A 204 -18.19 2.42 -26.25
N GLY A 205 -17.44 3.17 -27.02
CA GLY A 205 -17.38 4.63 -26.92
C GLY A 205 -16.55 5.19 -25.77
N PHE A 206 -15.84 4.34 -24.99
CA PHE A 206 -15.00 4.78 -23.89
C PHE A 206 -13.60 4.15 -23.99
N ASP A 207 -12.59 5.00 -24.17
CA ASP A 207 -11.18 4.60 -24.21
C ASP A 207 -10.40 5.29 -23.08
N PRO A 208 -10.35 4.69 -21.88
CA PRO A 208 -9.77 5.31 -20.70
C PRO A 208 -8.26 5.51 -20.86
N ARG A 209 -7.76 6.63 -20.35
CA ARG A 209 -6.33 6.85 -20.18
C ARG A 209 -5.85 6.16 -18.93
N LEU A 210 -4.76 5.42 -19.07
CA LEU A 210 -4.15 4.62 -18.03
C LEU A 210 -2.72 5.11 -17.81
N GLN A 211 -2.34 5.16 -16.55
CA GLN A 211 -0.98 5.44 -16.15
C GLN A 211 -0.49 4.32 -15.25
N PHE A 212 0.74 3.93 -15.42
CA PHE A 212 1.37 2.82 -14.69
C PHE A 212 2.63 3.28 -14.00
N VAL A 213 3.10 2.44 -13.09
CA VAL A 213 4.42 2.55 -12.47
C VAL A 213 5.06 1.16 -12.44
N HIS A 214 6.37 1.06 -12.63
CA HIS A 214 7.07 -0.20 -12.52
C HIS A 214 7.19 -0.64 -11.06
N ILE A 215 7.08 -1.94 -10.79
CA ILE A 215 7.15 -2.47 -9.40
C ILE A 215 8.42 -2.07 -8.67
N GLU A 216 9.56 -1.97 -9.37
CA GLU A 216 10.82 -1.53 -8.76
C GLU A 216 10.76 -0.09 -8.26
N ASP A 217 10.06 0.80 -8.99
CA ASP A 217 9.86 2.18 -8.55
C ASP A 217 8.90 2.28 -7.37
N VAL A 218 7.88 1.39 -7.31
CA VAL A 218 7.01 1.25 -6.14
C VAL A 218 7.82 0.85 -4.91
N VAL A 219 8.66 -0.19 -5.04
CA VAL A 219 9.54 -0.67 -3.96
C VAL A 219 10.51 0.41 -3.52
N ARG A 220 11.15 1.09 -4.49
CA ARG A 220 12.07 2.21 -4.22
C ARG A 220 11.37 3.35 -3.48
N ALA A 221 10.18 3.75 -3.89
CA ALA A 221 9.40 4.81 -3.23
C ALA A 221 9.06 4.43 -1.78
N LEU A 222 8.63 3.18 -1.54
CA LEU A 222 8.34 2.66 -0.20
C LEU A 222 9.60 2.63 0.68
N ARG A 223 10.75 2.21 0.14
CA ARG A 223 12.03 2.22 0.84
C ARG A 223 12.45 3.65 1.22
N VAL A 224 12.41 4.59 0.28
CA VAL A 224 12.75 6.01 0.54
C VAL A 224 11.83 6.58 1.61
N ALA A 225 10.51 6.40 1.50
CA ALA A 225 9.54 6.88 2.47
C ALA A 225 9.75 6.28 3.87
N SER A 226 10.23 5.03 3.97
CA SER A 226 10.51 4.36 5.25
C SER A 226 11.87 4.71 5.85
N SER A 227 12.80 5.26 5.08
CA SER A 227 14.16 5.59 5.53
C SER A 227 14.30 6.97 6.17
N GLY A 228 13.47 7.93 5.76
CA GLY A 228 13.51 9.32 6.19
C GLY A 228 12.16 9.86 6.69
N ALA A 229 12.13 11.12 7.07
CA ALA A 229 10.91 11.85 7.38
C ALA A 229 10.43 12.57 6.11
N HIS A 230 9.43 12.02 5.49
CA HIS A 230 8.80 12.56 4.28
C HIS A 230 7.28 12.70 4.50
N PRO A 231 6.85 13.60 5.43
CA PRO A 231 5.43 13.76 5.71
C PRO A 231 4.70 14.33 4.50
N GLY A 232 3.51 13.80 4.23
CA GLY A 232 2.67 14.28 3.14
C GLY A 232 2.03 13.17 2.32
N VAL A 233 1.33 13.58 1.28
CA VAL A 233 0.72 12.69 0.29
C VAL A 233 1.50 12.84 -1.00
N TYR A 234 1.79 11.74 -1.68
CA TYR A 234 2.55 11.74 -2.93
C TYR A 234 1.90 10.81 -3.95
N ASN A 235 1.72 11.29 -5.16
CA ASN A 235 1.38 10.47 -6.31
C ASN A 235 2.64 9.78 -6.83
N VAL A 236 2.58 8.48 -7.02
CA VAL A 236 3.69 7.69 -7.56
C VAL A 236 3.24 7.02 -8.85
N ALA A 237 3.77 7.52 -9.96
CA ALA A 237 3.41 7.06 -11.30
C ALA A 237 4.62 7.15 -12.23
N GLY A 238 4.65 6.31 -13.25
CA GLY A 238 5.62 6.41 -14.33
C GLY A 238 5.31 7.57 -15.28
N ALA A 239 6.25 7.93 -16.13
CA ALA A 239 6.07 8.99 -17.11
C ALA A 239 5.07 8.60 -18.21
N GLY A 240 4.22 9.56 -18.60
CA GLY A 240 3.27 9.40 -19.70
C GLY A 240 2.02 8.61 -19.33
N SER A 241 1.09 8.56 -20.26
CA SER A 241 -0.15 7.77 -20.17
C SER A 241 -0.47 7.14 -21.53
N LEU A 242 -1.19 6.02 -21.50
CA LEU A 242 -1.66 5.32 -22.70
C LEU A 242 -3.17 5.17 -22.62
N THR A 243 -3.87 5.23 -23.75
CA THR A 243 -5.25 4.76 -23.78
C THR A 243 -5.30 3.23 -23.76
N LEU A 244 -6.42 2.66 -23.31
CA LEU A 244 -6.62 1.22 -23.32
C LEU A 244 -6.40 0.62 -24.73
N SER A 245 -6.91 1.29 -25.77
CA SER A 245 -6.71 0.88 -27.16
C SER A 245 -5.25 0.92 -27.59
N GLN A 246 -4.47 1.90 -27.13
CA GLN A 246 -3.03 1.96 -27.38
C GLN A 246 -2.29 0.84 -26.67
N LEU A 247 -2.69 0.55 -25.44
CA LEU A 247 -2.12 -0.53 -24.63
C LEU A 247 -2.40 -1.89 -25.27
N ALA A 248 -3.66 -2.17 -25.64
CA ALA A 248 -4.05 -3.41 -26.31
C ALA A 248 -3.23 -3.67 -27.58
N ARG A 249 -3.04 -2.63 -28.43
CA ARG A 249 -2.20 -2.74 -29.64
C ARG A 249 -0.71 -3.02 -29.37
N ARG A 250 -0.21 -2.73 -28.19
CA ARG A 250 1.19 -3.01 -27.80
C ARG A 250 1.37 -4.40 -27.21
N LEU A 251 0.29 -4.99 -26.73
CA LEU A 251 0.31 -6.33 -26.14
C LEU A 251 0.10 -7.43 -27.19
N GLY A 252 -0.34 -7.08 -28.43
CA GLY A 252 -0.62 -8.00 -29.54
C GLY A 252 -2.08 -8.15 -29.78
#